data_0c0f96274c4835431e63cc5666f2663a
#
_entry.id   0c0f96274c4835431e63cc5666f2663a
#
_cell.length_a   1.000
_cell.length_b   1.000
_cell.length_c   1.000
_cell.angle_alpha   90.00
_cell.angle_beta   90.00
_cell.angle_gamma   90.00
#
_symmetry.space_group_name_H-M   'P 1'
#
loop_
_entity.id
_entity.type
_entity.pdbx_description
1 polymer ?
#
loop_
_entity_poly.entity_id
_entity_poly.type
_entity_poly.pdbx_seq_one_letter_code
_entity_poly.pdbx_strand_id
1 'polypeptide(L)'
;HLTYSHLTLLGIMILETSWEVCNKMGGIYTVLSSRADIMTQHHPDQVVFIGPLLTQDKDTLPLDFIDAKDGWLGAWCRDEATKLGLRVRVGRWAVAGEPPVVLVDFHTLEEEKNDLFFQMWKAYALESDKGYGDYDECCLFSVAAARVMESIIHYRGHEENIALFNEWQTAMGLLYLKLQDPSIHSLFISHATTVGRSIAGNDKDLYAWMEHYDGDQMARELGV
;
A
#
# COMPACT_ATOMS: atom_id res chain seq x y z
N HIS A 1 -12.26 -4.88 -45.27
CA HIS A 1 -11.23 -5.42 -44.38
C HIS A 1 -10.83 -4.34 -43.36
N LEU A 2 -11.61 -4.23 -42.29
CA LEU A 2 -11.23 -3.50 -41.11
C LEU A 2 -10.31 -4.44 -40.30
N THR A 3 -9.04 -4.13 -40.32
CA THR A 3 -8.03 -4.76 -39.47
C THR A 3 -8.36 -4.49 -37.99
N TYR A 4 -8.72 -5.49 -37.28
CA TYR A 4 -8.73 -5.52 -35.81
C TYR A 4 -7.26 -5.40 -35.30
N SER A 5 -6.71 -4.20 -35.40
CA SER A 5 -5.39 -3.91 -34.82
C SER A 5 -5.57 -2.98 -33.65
N HIS A 6 -5.26 -3.52 -32.46
CA HIS A 6 -4.93 -2.80 -31.23
C HIS A 6 -6.04 -1.97 -30.56
N LEU A 7 -7.23 -2.51 -30.34
CA LEU A 7 -7.88 -2.28 -29.07
C LEU A 7 -7.18 -3.18 -28.05
N THR A 8 -6.03 -2.74 -27.56
CA THR A 8 -5.56 -3.16 -26.27
C THR A 8 -6.71 -2.80 -25.32
N LEU A 9 -7.44 -3.78 -24.83
CA LEU A 9 -8.31 -3.60 -23.68
C LEU A 9 -7.42 -2.94 -22.63
N LEU A 10 -7.56 -1.64 -22.44
CA LEU A 10 -6.96 -0.92 -21.32
C LEU A 10 -7.64 -1.50 -20.11
N GLY A 11 -7.08 -2.59 -19.57
CA GLY A 11 -7.56 -3.21 -18.36
C GLY A 11 -7.26 -2.31 -17.18
N ILE A 12 -7.91 -2.56 -16.09
CA ILE A 12 -7.71 -1.84 -14.84
C ILE A 12 -6.28 -2.02 -14.31
N MET A 13 -5.59 -0.91 -13.97
CA MET A 13 -4.32 -0.96 -13.26
C MET A 13 -4.58 -1.15 -11.77
N ILE A 14 -4.07 -2.21 -11.17
CA ILE A 14 -4.26 -2.57 -9.77
C ILE A 14 -2.92 -2.39 -9.04
N LEU A 15 -2.86 -1.46 -8.11
CA LEU A 15 -1.71 -1.21 -7.28
C LEU A 15 -2.08 -1.50 -5.82
N GLU A 16 -1.37 -2.40 -5.18
CA GLU A 16 -1.69 -2.84 -3.83
C GLU A 16 -0.52 -2.68 -2.88
N THR A 17 -0.71 -1.94 -1.79
CA THR A 17 0.32 -1.73 -0.78
C THR A 17 -0.01 -2.37 0.56
N SER A 18 1.02 -2.90 1.19
CA SER A 18 1.01 -3.38 2.56
C SER A 18 2.42 -3.36 3.13
N TRP A 19 2.51 -3.14 4.44
CA TRP A 19 3.78 -3.31 5.18
C TRP A 19 4.36 -4.73 5.06
N GLU A 20 3.50 -5.71 4.79
CA GLU A 20 3.89 -7.12 4.70
C GLU A 20 4.24 -7.61 3.29
N VAL A 21 4.26 -6.76 2.27
CA VAL A 21 4.76 -7.15 0.93
C VAL A 21 6.27 -7.36 0.99
N CYS A 22 6.72 -8.58 0.66
CA CYS A 22 8.10 -9.05 0.82
C CYS A 22 8.64 -8.95 2.26
N ASN A 23 7.75 -8.84 3.25
CA ASN A 23 8.08 -8.68 4.65
C ASN A 23 7.13 -9.53 5.50
N LYS A 24 7.49 -10.79 5.72
CA LYS A 24 6.64 -11.76 6.39
C LYS A 24 6.61 -11.51 7.90
N MET A 25 5.61 -10.78 8.37
CA MET A 25 5.41 -10.47 9.79
C MET A 25 4.15 -11.11 10.37
N GLY A 26 3.06 -11.20 9.59
CA GLY A 26 1.77 -11.62 10.11
C GLY A 26 0.83 -12.23 9.07
N GLY A 27 -0.46 -12.17 9.37
CA GLY A 27 -1.51 -12.78 8.55
C GLY A 27 -1.79 -12.08 7.24
N ILE A 28 -1.50 -10.79 7.13
CA ILE A 28 -1.72 -10.01 5.90
C ILE A 28 -0.81 -10.54 4.78
N TYR A 29 0.44 -10.87 5.09
CA TYR A 29 1.32 -11.57 4.17
C TYR A 29 0.65 -12.77 3.53
N THR A 30 0.02 -13.63 4.35
CA THR A 30 -0.65 -14.84 3.87
C THR A 30 -1.85 -14.50 2.99
N VAL A 31 -2.66 -13.49 3.37
CA VAL A 31 -3.80 -13.05 2.57
C VAL A 31 -3.36 -12.58 1.19
N LEU A 32 -2.35 -11.71 1.13
CA LEU A 32 -1.87 -11.14 -0.13
C LEU A 32 -1.17 -12.19 -1.00
N SER A 33 -0.25 -12.95 -0.42
CA SER A 33 0.53 -13.95 -1.16
C SER A 33 -0.33 -15.09 -1.71
N SER A 34 -1.39 -15.50 -0.99
CA SER A 34 -2.28 -16.58 -1.44
C SER A 34 -3.14 -16.20 -2.64
N ARG A 35 -3.44 -14.92 -2.86
CA ARG A 35 -4.24 -14.46 -4.00
C ARG A 35 -3.41 -13.87 -5.14
N ALA A 36 -2.13 -13.63 -4.92
CA ALA A 36 -1.24 -12.97 -5.88
C ALA A 36 -1.21 -13.68 -7.24
N ASP A 37 -1.14 -15.01 -7.25
CA ASP A 37 -1.14 -15.82 -8.46
C ASP A 37 -2.42 -15.60 -9.29
N ILE A 38 -3.58 -15.69 -8.66
CA ILE A 38 -4.88 -15.50 -9.33
C ILE A 38 -4.99 -14.08 -9.88
N MET A 39 -4.60 -13.07 -9.08
CA MET A 39 -4.63 -11.68 -9.54
C MET A 39 -3.73 -11.46 -10.75
N THR A 40 -2.51 -12.00 -10.74
CA THR A 40 -1.56 -11.87 -11.84
C THR A 40 -2.03 -12.59 -13.11
N GLN A 41 -2.66 -13.76 -12.97
CA GLN A 41 -3.24 -14.50 -14.11
C GLN A 41 -4.42 -13.77 -14.74
N HIS A 42 -5.30 -13.18 -13.93
CA HIS A 42 -6.49 -12.47 -14.43
C HIS A 42 -6.18 -11.06 -14.96
N HIS A 43 -5.12 -10.44 -14.45
CA HIS A 43 -4.71 -9.08 -14.80
C HIS A 43 -3.21 -9.02 -15.16
N PRO A 44 -2.80 -9.72 -16.24
CA PRO A 44 -1.39 -9.77 -16.63
C PRO A 44 -0.87 -8.35 -16.95
N ASP A 45 0.32 -8.02 -16.44
CA ASP A 45 0.97 -6.70 -16.56
C ASP A 45 0.19 -5.51 -15.96
N GLN A 46 -0.85 -5.78 -15.17
CA GLN A 46 -1.74 -4.76 -14.62
C GLN A 46 -1.77 -4.77 -13.08
N VAL A 47 -1.09 -5.71 -12.43
CA VAL A 47 -0.99 -5.79 -10.97
C VAL A 47 0.42 -5.49 -10.53
N VAL A 48 0.57 -4.61 -9.52
CA VAL A 48 1.85 -4.38 -8.85
C VAL A 48 1.62 -4.30 -7.36
N PHE A 49 2.42 -5.05 -6.60
CA PHE A 49 2.47 -4.95 -5.16
C PHE A 49 3.55 -3.95 -4.73
N ILE A 50 3.30 -3.21 -3.66
CA ILE A 50 4.23 -2.20 -3.14
C ILE A 50 4.48 -2.47 -1.66
N GLY A 51 5.75 -2.62 -1.30
CA GLY A 51 6.18 -2.89 0.06
C GLY A 51 7.32 -1.98 0.53
N PRO A 52 7.66 -1.99 1.82
CA PRO A 52 8.78 -1.24 2.35
C PRO A 52 10.11 -1.90 2.01
N LEU A 53 11.11 -1.08 1.68
CA LEU A 53 12.49 -1.52 1.61
C LEU A 53 13.15 -1.27 2.97
N LEU A 54 13.09 -2.27 3.84
CA LEU A 54 13.56 -2.18 5.22
C LEU A 54 15.07 -2.36 5.40
N THR A 55 15.76 -2.82 4.35
CA THR A 55 17.21 -3.03 4.39
C THR A 55 17.94 -1.72 4.12
N GLN A 56 18.73 -1.28 5.08
CA GLN A 56 19.60 -0.08 4.91
C GLN A 56 20.80 -0.36 4.02
N ASP A 57 21.28 -1.60 4.02
CA ASP A 57 22.35 -2.03 3.13
C ASP A 57 21.85 -2.14 1.69
N LYS A 58 22.56 -1.47 0.77
CA LYS A 58 22.20 -1.41 -0.66
C LYS A 58 22.24 -2.77 -1.36
N ASP A 59 23.03 -3.69 -0.84
CA ASP A 59 23.28 -5.00 -1.45
C ASP A 59 22.43 -6.12 -0.83
N THR A 60 21.81 -5.87 0.33
CA THR A 60 20.92 -6.84 0.99
C THR A 60 19.49 -6.66 0.49
N LEU A 61 18.90 -7.73 -0.01
CA LEU A 61 17.51 -7.80 -0.45
C LEU A 61 16.71 -8.69 0.50
N PRO A 62 15.39 -8.44 0.66
CA PRO A 62 14.53 -9.36 1.38
C PRO A 62 14.57 -10.76 0.76
N LEU A 63 14.42 -11.80 1.57
CA LEU A 63 14.44 -13.20 1.11
C LEU A 63 13.35 -13.52 0.08
N ASP A 64 12.21 -12.85 0.20
CA ASP A 64 11.05 -13.03 -0.66
C ASP A 64 11.05 -12.08 -1.87
N PHE A 65 12.19 -11.46 -2.20
CA PHE A 65 12.31 -10.54 -3.32
C PHE A 65 13.30 -11.05 -4.35
N ILE A 66 12.87 -11.08 -5.61
CA ILE A 66 13.70 -11.42 -6.78
C ILE A 66 13.94 -10.13 -7.55
N ASP A 67 15.20 -9.67 -7.63
CA ASP A 67 15.56 -8.47 -8.41
C ASP A 67 15.32 -8.73 -9.89
N ALA A 68 14.44 -7.99 -10.52
CA ALA A 68 14.09 -8.11 -11.94
C ALA A 68 13.75 -6.73 -12.49
N LYS A 69 14.59 -6.23 -13.41
CA LYS A 69 14.46 -4.90 -14.00
C LYS A 69 14.01 -4.93 -15.47
N ASP A 70 13.45 -6.05 -15.86
CA ASP A 70 12.87 -6.26 -17.19
C ASP A 70 11.45 -5.68 -17.29
N GLY A 71 10.95 -5.65 -18.52
CA GLY A 71 9.60 -5.20 -18.81
C GLY A 71 9.33 -3.72 -18.53
N TRP A 72 8.03 -3.38 -18.51
CA TRP A 72 7.59 -2.00 -18.35
C TRP A 72 7.89 -1.40 -16.97
N LEU A 73 7.85 -2.24 -15.90
CA LEU A 73 8.13 -1.77 -14.54
C LEU A 73 9.61 -1.38 -14.38
N GLY A 74 10.53 -2.12 -15.03
CA GLY A 74 11.93 -1.75 -15.11
C GLY A 74 12.16 -0.46 -15.90
N ALA A 75 11.40 -0.25 -16.99
CA ALA A 75 11.42 1.00 -17.75
C ALA A 75 10.91 2.17 -16.89
N TRP A 76 9.76 2.04 -16.24
CA TRP A 76 9.27 3.04 -15.29
C TRP A 76 10.32 3.39 -14.22
N CYS A 77 10.96 2.38 -13.65
CA CYS A 77 11.98 2.60 -12.62
C CYS A 77 13.15 3.46 -13.12
N ARG A 78 13.61 3.24 -14.36
CA ARG A 78 14.69 4.04 -14.96
C ARG A 78 14.24 5.46 -15.30
N ASP A 79 13.02 5.61 -15.81
CA ASP A 79 12.55 6.85 -16.43
C ASP A 79 11.92 7.81 -15.39
N GLU A 80 11.21 7.27 -14.40
CA GLU A 80 10.37 8.05 -13.49
C GLU A 80 10.77 7.96 -12.01
N ALA A 81 11.25 6.80 -11.53
CA ALA A 81 11.45 6.61 -10.09
C ALA A 81 12.44 7.60 -9.48
N THR A 82 13.47 8.00 -10.21
CA THR A 82 14.47 8.99 -9.75
C THR A 82 13.85 10.37 -9.52
N LYS A 83 12.76 10.72 -10.23
CA LYS A 83 12.06 12.00 -10.10
C LYS A 83 11.26 12.09 -8.80
N LEU A 84 10.96 10.95 -8.17
CA LEU A 84 10.23 10.91 -6.90
C LEU A 84 11.08 11.28 -5.68
N GLY A 85 12.41 11.37 -5.85
CA GLY A 85 13.32 11.53 -4.72
C GLY A 85 13.37 10.32 -3.77
N LEU A 86 12.84 9.18 -4.21
CA LEU A 86 12.76 7.94 -3.44
C LEU A 86 13.71 6.89 -4.01
N ARG A 87 14.34 6.11 -3.13
CA ARG A 87 15.05 4.91 -3.53
C ARG A 87 14.05 3.76 -3.66
N VAL A 88 14.00 3.15 -4.84
CA VAL A 88 13.12 2.01 -5.11
C VAL A 88 13.90 0.81 -5.63
N ARG A 89 13.35 -0.38 -5.40
CA ARG A 89 13.75 -1.63 -6.05
C ARG A 89 12.55 -2.21 -6.76
N VAL A 90 12.74 -2.61 -8.00
CA VAL A 90 11.71 -3.29 -8.78
C VAL A 90 12.10 -4.73 -9.02
N GLY A 91 11.13 -5.61 -8.99
CA GLY A 91 11.37 -7.04 -9.14
C GLY A 91 10.09 -7.85 -9.07
N ARG A 92 10.21 -9.04 -8.55
CA ARG A 92 9.11 -9.98 -8.34
C ARG A 92 9.06 -10.43 -6.89
N TRP A 93 7.88 -10.63 -6.39
CA TRP A 93 7.66 -11.25 -5.09
C TRP A 93 7.83 -12.77 -5.23
N ALA A 94 8.71 -13.39 -4.43
CA ALA A 94 9.01 -14.83 -4.48
C ALA A 94 7.89 -15.68 -3.84
N VAL A 95 6.67 -15.52 -4.35
CA VAL A 95 5.47 -16.28 -3.98
C VAL A 95 4.82 -16.84 -5.24
N ALA A 96 3.77 -17.65 -5.11
CA ALA A 96 3.06 -18.18 -6.27
C ALA A 96 2.62 -17.05 -7.23
N GLY A 97 2.86 -17.24 -8.53
CA GLY A 97 2.57 -16.26 -9.57
C GLY A 97 3.65 -15.20 -9.76
N GLU A 98 4.65 -15.13 -8.89
CA GLU A 98 5.76 -14.18 -8.94
C GLU A 98 5.32 -12.76 -9.38
N PRO A 99 4.32 -12.15 -8.69
CA PRO A 99 3.77 -10.87 -9.11
C PRO A 99 4.82 -9.77 -9.12
N PRO A 100 4.70 -8.78 -10.04
CA PRO A 100 5.54 -7.59 -10.03
C PRO A 100 5.47 -6.87 -8.68
N VAL A 101 6.61 -6.40 -8.18
CA VAL A 101 6.71 -5.70 -6.91
C VAL A 101 7.65 -4.50 -6.99
N VAL A 102 7.28 -3.45 -6.26
CA VAL A 102 8.14 -2.30 -5.97
C VAL A 102 8.38 -2.25 -4.47
N LEU A 103 9.64 -2.27 -4.07
CA LEU A 103 10.04 -1.95 -2.70
C LEU A 103 10.54 -0.52 -2.62
N VAL A 104 10.01 0.26 -1.67
CA VAL A 104 10.33 1.68 -1.53
C VAL A 104 11.00 1.97 -0.20
N ASP A 105 12.11 2.69 -0.26
CA ASP A 105 12.78 3.25 0.91
C ASP A 105 12.13 4.60 1.24
N PHE A 106 11.51 4.65 2.39
CA PHE A 106 10.76 5.82 2.87
C PHE A 106 11.58 6.72 3.80
N HIS A 107 12.79 6.32 4.20
CA HIS A 107 13.62 7.10 5.12
C HIS A 107 14.00 8.48 4.57
N THR A 108 14.03 8.64 3.24
CA THR A 108 14.26 9.95 2.61
C THR A 108 13.14 10.96 2.92
N LEU A 109 11.96 10.50 3.34
CA LEU A 109 10.84 11.37 3.73
C LEU A 109 10.90 11.87 5.17
N GLU A 110 11.87 11.44 5.97
CA GLU A 110 12.05 11.92 7.34
C GLU A 110 12.20 13.46 7.40
N GLU A 111 12.88 14.05 6.44
CA GLU A 111 13.05 15.50 6.34
C GLU A 111 11.73 16.23 6.04
N GLU A 112 10.81 15.58 5.35
CA GLU A 112 9.49 16.12 4.98
C GLU A 112 8.40 15.80 6.02
N LYS A 113 8.67 14.98 7.03
CA LYS A 113 7.69 14.41 7.96
C LYS A 113 6.75 15.46 8.55
N ASN A 114 7.31 16.52 9.09
CA ASN A 114 6.51 17.57 9.75
C ASN A 114 5.57 18.28 8.76
N ASP A 115 6.02 18.52 7.54
CA ASP A 115 5.21 19.15 6.50
C ASP A 115 4.09 18.21 6.03
N LEU A 116 4.38 16.91 5.90
CA LEU A 116 3.38 15.89 5.57
C LEU A 116 2.32 15.77 6.66
N PHE A 117 2.73 15.71 7.92
CA PHE A 117 1.80 15.64 9.06
C PHE A 117 0.94 16.90 9.16
N PHE A 118 1.54 18.07 8.93
CA PHE A 118 0.80 19.33 8.89
C PHE A 118 -0.23 19.37 7.74
N GLN A 119 0.12 18.85 6.56
CA GLN A 119 -0.83 18.73 5.45
C GLN A 119 -2.02 17.84 5.80
N MET A 120 -1.75 16.69 6.44
CA MET A 120 -2.79 15.75 6.85
C MET A 120 -3.68 16.35 7.95
N TRP A 121 -3.09 17.06 8.91
CA TRP A 121 -3.85 17.77 9.92
C TRP A 121 -4.74 18.85 9.29
N LYS A 122 -4.21 19.65 8.38
CA LYS A 122 -4.96 20.73 7.73
C LYS A 122 -6.12 20.19 6.86
N ALA A 123 -5.90 19.09 6.16
CA ALA A 123 -6.88 18.52 5.23
C ALA A 123 -7.95 17.66 5.95
N TYR A 124 -7.55 16.92 6.97
CA TYR A 124 -8.36 15.85 7.56
C TYR A 124 -8.47 15.93 9.09
N ALA A 125 -7.90 16.95 9.73
CA ALA A 125 -7.77 17.06 11.20
C ALA A 125 -7.07 15.83 11.84
N LEU A 126 -6.14 15.20 11.12
CA LEU A 126 -5.40 14.04 11.60
C LEU A 126 -4.27 14.48 12.55
N GLU A 127 -4.43 14.17 13.84
CA GLU A 127 -3.47 14.52 14.90
C GLU A 127 -2.32 13.50 14.99
N SER A 128 -1.33 13.62 14.11
CA SER A 128 -0.18 12.70 14.05
C SER A 128 0.90 12.97 15.12
N ASP A 129 0.86 14.10 15.80
CA ASP A 129 1.77 14.47 16.90
C ASP A 129 1.61 13.58 18.14
N LYS A 130 0.50 12.86 18.25
CA LYS A 130 0.21 11.88 19.30
C LYS A 130 0.60 10.45 18.93
N GLY A 131 1.14 10.24 17.74
CA GLY A 131 1.63 8.94 17.30
C GLY A 131 2.79 8.43 18.17
N TYR A 132 2.88 7.13 18.33
CA TYR A 132 3.93 6.46 19.10
C TYR A 132 4.38 5.17 18.42
N GLY A 133 5.54 4.66 18.86
CA GLY A 133 6.11 3.43 18.31
C GLY A 133 6.51 3.60 16.84
N ASP A 134 6.03 2.70 16.00
CA ASP A 134 6.30 2.63 14.58
C ASP A 134 5.34 3.48 13.71
N TYR A 135 4.54 4.35 14.33
CA TYR A 135 3.55 5.17 13.64
C TYR A 135 4.16 6.03 12.55
N ASP A 136 5.24 6.76 12.86
CA ASP A 136 5.91 7.66 11.92
C ASP A 136 6.44 6.90 10.70
N GLU A 137 7.12 5.77 10.92
CA GLU A 137 7.66 4.94 9.83
C GLU A 137 6.55 4.41 8.92
N CYS A 138 5.45 3.93 9.50
CA CYS A 138 4.29 3.45 8.74
C CYS A 138 3.66 4.58 7.92
N CYS A 139 3.51 5.78 8.50
CA CYS A 139 3.00 6.95 7.80
C CYS A 139 3.90 7.34 6.61
N LEU A 140 5.21 7.44 6.83
CA LEU A 140 6.16 7.79 5.77
C LEU A 140 6.21 6.73 4.67
N PHE A 141 6.22 5.44 5.04
CA PHE A 141 6.11 4.36 4.06
C PHE A 141 4.84 4.48 3.23
N SER A 142 3.70 4.70 3.87
CA SER A 142 2.42 4.78 3.17
C SER A 142 2.37 5.95 2.16
N VAL A 143 2.95 7.10 2.51
CA VAL A 143 3.08 8.25 1.60
C VAL A 143 4.04 7.94 0.46
N ALA A 144 5.18 7.30 0.74
CA ALA A 144 6.11 6.87 -0.29
C ALA A 144 5.46 5.89 -1.28
N ALA A 145 4.69 4.92 -0.77
CA ALA A 145 3.92 3.99 -1.59
C ALA A 145 2.88 4.72 -2.46
N ALA A 146 2.17 5.71 -1.90
CA ALA A 146 1.20 6.52 -2.64
C ALA A 146 1.86 7.30 -3.79
N ARG A 147 3.04 7.91 -3.58
CA ARG A 147 3.82 8.58 -4.63
C ARG A 147 4.23 7.61 -5.75
N VAL A 148 4.62 6.40 -5.39
CA VAL A 148 4.93 5.34 -6.36
C VAL A 148 3.70 4.96 -7.16
N MET A 149 2.53 4.78 -6.52
CA MET A 149 1.27 4.45 -7.18
C MET A 149 0.86 5.52 -8.19
N GLU A 150 0.84 6.79 -7.77
CA GLU A 150 0.51 7.92 -8.63
C GLU A 150 1.43 7.97 -9.87
N SER A 151 2.74 7.85 -9.66
CA SER A 151 3.72 7.85 -10.74
C SER A 151 3.52 6.69 -11.73
N ILE A 152 3.26 5.48 -11.24
CA ILE A 152 3.01 4.32 -12.10
C ILE A 152 1.73 4.50 -12.92
N ILE A 153 0.64 4.98 -12.29
CA ILE A 153 -0.63 5.22 -12.97
C ILE A 153 -0.45 6.24 -14.09
N HIS A 154 0.22 7.36 -13.83
CA HIS A 154 0.48 8.37 -14.85
C HIS A 154 1.41 7.86 -15.97
N TYR A 155 2.44 7.10 -15.63
CA TYR A 155 3.35 6.51 -16.61
C TYR A 155 2.65 5.52 -17.54
N ARG A 156 1.76 4.70 -16.99
CA ARG A 156 0.99 3.70 -17.76
C ARG A 156 -0.16 4.32 -18.54
N GLY A 157 -0.68 5.47 -18.14
CA GLY A 157 -1.78 6.16 -18.80
C GLY A 157 -3.09 5.37 -18.77
N HIS A 158 -3.32 4.52 -17.75
CA HIS A 158 -4.57 3.79 -17.59
C HIS A 158 -5.70 4.72 -17.12
N GLU A 159 -6.81 4.75 -17.86
CA GLU A 159 -8.01 5.48 -17.46
C GLU A 159 -8.67 4.84 -16.24
N GLU A 160 -8.71 3.50 -16.19
CA GLU A 160 -9.18 2.76 -15.03
C GLU A 160 -8.02 2.30 -14.15
N ASN A 161 -8.09 2.63 -12.90
CA ASN A 161 -7.06 2.29 -11.92
C ASN A 161 -7.67 2.12 -10.54
N ILE A 162 -7.02 1.35 -9.69
CA ILE A 162 -7.37 1.21 -8.29
C ILE A 162 -6.12 1.04 -7.42
N ALA A 163 -6.03 1.87 -6.39
CA ALA A 163 -5.00 1.82 -5.36
C ALA A 163 -5.57 1.18 -4.08
N LEU A 164 -5.03 0.03 -3.70
CA LEU A 164 -5.47 -0.74 -2.53
C LEU A 164 -4.50 -0.53 -1.37
N PHE A 165 -5.02 -0.11 -0.23
CA PHE A 165 -4.26 0.17 0.98
C PHE A 165 -4.68 -0.79 2.10
N ASN A 166 -3.74 -1.61 2.56
CA ASN A 166 -4.00 -2.63 3.58
C ASN A 166 -3.57 -2.17 4.96
N GLU A 167 -4.50 -2.13 5.89
CA GLU A 167 -4.33 -1.81 7.30
C GLU A 167 -3.93 -0.34 7.59
N TRP A 168 -3.99 0.01 8.87
CA TRP A 168 -3.66 1.36 9.36
C TRP A 168 -2.26 1.83 8.93
N GLN A 169 -1.32 0.92 8.80
CA GLN A 169 0.06 1.19 8.37
C GLN A 169 0.16 1.82 6.98
N THR A 170 -0.91 1.74 6.18
CA THR A 170 -0.97 2.34 4.84
C THR A 170 -2.02 3.45 4.72
N ALA A 171 -2.75 3.75 5.80
CA ALA A 171 -3.90 4.66 5.76
C ALA A 171 -3.53 6.10 5.39
N MET A 172 -2.41 6.64 5.90
CA MET A 172 -1.99 8.00 5.57
C MET A 172 -1.68 8.16 4.08
N GLY A 173 -1.14 7.13 3.43
CA GLY A 173 -0.89 7.13 1.99
C GLY A 173 -2.17 7.25 1.17
N LEU A 174 -3.25 6.59 1.60
CA LEU A 174 -4.56 6.76 0.96
C LEU A 174 -5.06 8.21 1.07
N LEU A 175 -4.98 8.80 2.25
CA LEU A 175 -5.38 10.19 2.46
C LEU A 175 -4.52 11.15 1.64
N TYR A 176 -3.21 10.92 1.59
CA TYR A 176 -2.27 11.67 0.77
C TYR A 176 -2.64 11.58 -0.71
N LEU A 177 -2.86 10.38 -1.23
CA LEU A 177 -3.23 10.16 -2.64
C LEU A 177 -4.51 10.87 -3.00
N LYS A 178 -5.52 10.83 -2.13
CA LYS A 178 -6.78 11.55 -2.31
C LYS A 178 -6.62 13.07 -2.35
N LEU A 179 -5.64 13.59 -1.65
CA LEU A 179 -5.34 15.02 -1.64
C LEU A 179 -4.58 15.45 -2.91
N GLN A 180 -3.67 14.61 -3.41
CA GLN A 180 -2.84 14.91 -4.59
C GLN A 180 -3.58 14.66 -5.89
N ASP A 181 -4.17 13.48 -6.05
CA ASP A 181 -4.92 13.10 -7.25
C ASP A 181 -6.24 12.40 -6.89
N PRO A 182 -7.34 13.18 -6.72
CA PRO A 182 -8.65 12.62 -6.40
C PRO A 182 -9.24 11.71 -7.48
N SER A 183 -8.71 11.73 -8.71
CA SER A 183 -9.19 10.90 -9.82
C SER A 183 -8.80 9.43 -9.67
N ILE A 184 -7.74 9.14 -8.90
CA ILE A 184 -7.32 7.78 -8.64
C ILE A 184 -8.31 7.10 -7.67
N HIS A 185 -8.90 5.99 -8.11
CA HIS A 185 -9.78 5.19 -7.26
C HIS A 185 -8.96 4.51 -6.16
N SER A 186 -9.42 4.61 -4.93
CA SER A 186 -8.73 4.04 -3.79
C SER A 186 -9.66 3.25 -2.90
N LEU A 187 -9.15 2.13 -2.36
CA LEU A 187 -9.86 1.28 -1.42
C LEU A 187 -8.98 1.00 -0.21
N PHE A 188 -9.54 1.19 0.98
CA PHE A 188 -8.92 0.81 2.24
C PHE A 188 -9.44 -0.56 2.69
N ILE A 189 -8.51 -1.45 3.06
CA ILE A 189 -8.82 -2.81 3.52
C ILE A 189 -8.34 -2.94 4.96
N SER A 190 -9.27 -3.00 5.91
CA SER A 190 -8.97 -3.31 7.32
C SER A 190 -9.05 -4.81 7.55
N HIS A 191 -8.03 -5.38 8.16
CA HIS A 191 -7.95 -6.79 8.53
C HIS A 191 -8.32 -7.03 9.99
N ALA A 192 -8.10 -6.03 10.85
CA ALA A 192 -8.50 -6.05 12.25
C ALA A 192 -8.62 -4.62 12.78
N THR A 193 -9.45 -4.42 13.79
CA THR A 193 -9.54 -3.15 14.50
C THR A 193 -9.10 -3.31 15.95
N THR A 194 -8.51 -2.28 16.52
CA THR A 194 -8.12 -2.27 17.95
C THR A 194 -9.34 -2.50 18.83
N VAL A 195 -10.45 -1.84 18.53
CA VAL A 195 -11.71 -2.01 19.25
C VAL A 195 -12.20 -3.45 19.17
N GLY A 196 -12.26 -4.04 17.97
CA GLY A 196 -12.69 -5.42 17.78
C GLY A 196 -11.81 -6.44 18.52
N ARG A 197 -10.49 -6.26 18.48
CA ARG A 197 -9.55 -7.10 19.24
C ARG A 197 -9.74 -6.95 20.75
N SER A 198 -9.95 -5.73 21.23
CA SER A 198 -10.16 -5.47 22.66
C SER A 198 -11.50 -6.03 23.14
N ILE A 199 -12.56 -5.96 22.35
CA ILE A 199 -13.85 -6.61 22.67
C ILE A 199 -13.66 -8.11 22.82
N ALA A 200 -13.05 -8.76 21.82
CA ALA A 200 -12.82 -10.20 21.85
C ALA A 200 -11.86 -10.63 22.97
N GLY A 201 -10.80 -9.84 23.21
CA GLY A 201 -9.80 -10.12 24.25
C GLY A 201 -10.31 -9.93 25.70
N ASN A 202 -11.45 -9.26 25.87
CA ASN A 202 -12.13 -9.09 27.15
C ASN A 202 -13.36 -10.01 27.30
N ASP A 203 -13.37 -11.14 26.61
CA ASP A 203 -14.42 -12.17 26.66
C ASP A 203 -15.84 -11.63 26.36
N LYS A 204 -15.93 -10.55 25.58
CA LYS A 204 -17.21 -10.01 25.13
C LYS A 204 -17.56 -10.66 23.79
N ASP A 205 -18.77 -11.20 23.67
CA ASP A 205 -19.27 -11.79 22.44
C ASP A 205 -19.65 -10.71 21.42
N LEU A 206 -18.69 -10.33 20.59
CA LEU A 206 -18.90 -9.33 19.54
C LEU A 206 -20.02 -9.74 18.59
N TYR A 207 -20.10 -11.00 18.19
CA TYR A 207 -21.06 -11.44 17.18
C TYR A 207 -22.49 -11.48 17.73
N ALA A 208 -22.67 -11.89 18.99
CA ALA A 208 -23.97 -11.89 19.63
C ALA A 208 -24.51 -10.47 19.90
N TRP A 209 -23.62 -9.49 20.08
CA TRP A 209 -23.98 -8.14 20.47
C TRP A 209 -23.69 -7.06 19.43
N MET A 210 -23.29 -7.44 18.22
CA MET A 210 -22.83 -6.53 17.17
C MET A 210 -23.86 -5.43 16.85
N GLU A 211 -25.15 -5.72 16.91
CA GLU A 211 -26.22 -4.73 16.69
C GLU A 211 -26.43 -3.77 17.86
N HIS A 212 -25.88 -4.10 19.03
CA HIS A 212 -26.05 -3.33 20.28
C HIS A 212 -24.81 -2.57 20.70
N TYR A 213 -23.66 -2.81 20.04
CA TYR A 213 -22.42 -2.11 20.35
C TYR A 213 -22.29 -0.83 19.51
N ASP A 214 -22.12 0.30 20.20
CA ASP A 214 -21.61 1.52 19.62
C ASP A 214 -20.07 1.47 19.65
N GLY A 215 -19.43 1.57 18.50
CA GLY A 215 -17.97 1.44 18.37
C GLY A 215 -17.20 2.51 19.16
N ASP A 216 -17.66 3.75 19.12
CA ASP A 216 -17.04 4.86 19.83
C ASP A 216 -17.20 4.73 21.35
N GLN A 217 -18.36 4.25 21.80
CA GLN A 217 -18.60 3.99 23.21
C GLN A 217 -17.70 2.85 23.69
N MET A 218 -17.60 1.75 22.91
CA MET A 218 -16.75 0.61 23.26
C MET A 218 -15.27 1.00 23.29
N ALA A 219 -14.80 1.82 22.36
CA ALA A 219 -13.43 2.33 22.37
C ALA A 219 -13.13 3.10 23.66
N ARG A 220 -14.04 4.00 24.08
CA ARG A 220 -13.89 4.74 25.34
C ARG A 220 -13.90 3.84 26.58
N GLU A 221 -14.81 2.86 26.63
CA GLU A 221 -14.93 1.93 27.75
C GLU A 221 -13.70 1.00 27.87
N LEU A 222 -13.11 0.61 26.76
CA LEU A 222 -11.95 -0.27 26.69
C LEU A 222 -10.61 0.50 26.72
N GLY A 223 -10.64 1.81 26.63
CA GLY A 223 -9.45 2.67 26.65
C GLY A 223 -8.56 2.55 25.39
N VAL A 224 -9.18 2.34 24.22
CA VAL A 224 -8.49 2.17 22.93
C VAL A 224 -9.00 3.17 21.90
#